data_7ecdb7c2e3ab5189c32b219c9dc79bd0
#
_entry.id   7ecdb7c2e3ab5189c32b219c9dc79bd0
#
_cell.length_a   1.000
_cell.length_b   1.000
_cell.length_c   1.000
_cell.angle_alpha   90.00
_cell.angle_beta   90.00
_cell.angle_gamma   90.00
#
_symmetry.space_group_name_H-M   'P 1'
#
loop_
_entity.id
_entity.type
_entity.pdbx_description
1 polymer ?
#
loop_
_entity_poly.entity_id
_entity_poly.type
_entity_poly.pdbx_seq_one_letter_code
_entity_poly.pdbx_strand_id
1 'polypeptide(L)'
;VVTIIDTDVPDGSHVGLVAMVEVVALMIGDIVQCYSSERYDTPRPVITGMFVQRGQPKSLYRPGSSVDVLMFQTNRVQFCDDILANQHHANARSRFSRGFGRQLVETEVQVRATIAMKGACDD
;
A
#
# COMPACT_ATOMS: atom_id res chain seq x y z
N VAL A 1 2.30 -9.71 7.54
CA VAL A 1 1.70 -10.50 6.43
C VAL A 1 2.22 -9.96 5.11
N VAL A 2 2.54 -10.85 4.17
CA VAL A 2 2.97 -10.48 2.82
C VAL A 2 1.95 -11.04 1.81
N THR A 3 1.48 -10.19 0.94
CA THR A 3 0.56 -10.56 -0.14
C THR A 3 1.14 -10.09 -1.48
N ILE A 4 1.23 -10.98 -2.45
CA ILE A 4 1.58 -10.61 -3.83
C ILE A 4 0.27 -10.49 -4.61
N ILE A 5 0.06 -9.34 -5.21
CA ILE A 5 -1.15 -8.99 -5.96
C ILE A 5 -0.77 -8.86 -7.44
N ASP A 6 -1.39 -9.67 -8.28
CA ASP A 6 -1.30 -9.50 -9.73
C ASP A 6 -2.38 -8.49 -10.16
N THR A 7 -1.94 -7.39 -10.76
CA THR A 7 -2.84 -6.33 -11.22
C THR A 7 -3.08 -6.37 -12.74
N ASP A 8 -2.41 -7.28 -13.47
CA ASP A 8 -2.54 -7.45 -14.91
C ASP A 8 -3.72 -8.39 -15.26
N VAL A 9 -4.86 -8.13 -14.64
CA VAL A 9 -6.11 -8.85 -14.79
C VAL A 9 -7.19 -7.95 -15.40
N PRO A 10 -8.29 -8.46 -15.95
CA PRO A 10 -9.42 -7.65 -16.41
C PRO A 10 -9.88 -6.68 -15.32
N ASP A 11 -10.08 -5.43 -15.68
CA ASP A 11 -10.42 -4.30 -14.77
C ASP A 11 -9.36 -4.01 -13.68
N GLY A 12 -8.17 -4.58 -13.78
CA GLY A 12 -7.03 -4.29 -12.92
C GLY A 12 -6.38 -2.94 -13.21
N SER A 13 -5.41 -2.56 -12.38
CA SER A 13 -4.67 -1.30 -12.58
C SER A 13 -3.51 -1.44 -13.59
N HIS A 14 -3.18 -2.65 -14.02
CA HIS A 14 -2.14 -2.96 -15.00
C HIS A 14 -0.76 -2.38 -14.66
N VAL A 15 -0.40 -2.44 -13.39
CA VAL A 15 0.93 -2.02 -12.89
C VAL A 15 1.82 -3.22 -12.54
N GLY A 16 1.47 -4.41 -13.02
CA GLY A 16 2.21 -5.64 -12.78
C GLY A 16 1.98 -6.22 -11.39
N LEU A 17 2.98 -6.90 -10.87
CA LEU A 17 2.93 -7.47 -9.54
C LEU A 17 3.21 -6.39 -8.49
N VAL A 18 2.39 -6.38 -7.46
CA VAL A 18 2.55 -5.51 -6.28
C VAL A 18 2.74 -6.39 -5.05
N ALA A 19 3.83 -6.20 -4.33
CA ALA A 19 3.98 -6.81 -3.03
C ALA A 19 3.46 -5.85 -1.96
N MET A 20 2.47 -6.30 -1.20
CA MET A 20 1.92 -5.59 -0.05
C MET A 20 2.40 -6.27 1.23
N VAL A 21 3.18 -5.54 2.03
CA VAL A 21 3.69 -6.00 3.32
C VAL A 21 2.97 -5.26 4.42
N GLU A 22 2.13 -5.98 5.13
CA GLU A 22 1.34 -5.47 6.25
C GLU A 22 2.09 -5.69 7.56
N VAL A 23 2.35 -4.62 8.29
CA VAL A 23 3.09 -4.63 9.56
C VAL A 23 2.22 -4.00 10.63
N VAL A 24 2.15 -4.66 11.78
CA VAL A 24 1.43 -4.18 12.97
C VAL A 24 2.41 -4.05 14.13
N ALA A 25 2.04 -3.28 15.16
CA ALA A 25 2.87 -3.11 16.35
C ALA A 25 3.31 -4.46 16.94
N LEU A 26 4.62 -4.64 17.07
CA LEU A 26 5.26 -5.86 17.58
C LEU A 26 4.70 -6.23 18.96
N MET A 27 4.39 -7.51 19.15
CA MET A 27 3.96 -8.16 20.40
C MET A 27 2.53 -7.87 20.89
N ILE A 28 1.86 -6.86 20.38
CA ILE A 28 0.50 -6.49 20.82
C ILE A 28 -0.52 -6.44 19.70
N GLY A 29 -0.07 -6.43 18.46
CA GLY A 29 -0.94 -6.29 17.30
C GLY A 29 -1.19 -7.60 16.58
N ASP A 30 -2.33 -7.69 15.93
CA ASP A 30 -2.75 -8.81 15.10
C ASP A 30 -3.28 -8.31 13.76
N ILE A 31 -3.01 -9.06 12.69
CA ILE A 31 -3.52 -8.78 11.34
C ILE A 31 -4.44 -9.92 10.95
N VAL A 32 -5.73 -9.65 10.97
CA VAL A 32 -6.74 -10.62 10.55
C VAL A 32 -7.04 -10.44 9.07
N GLN A 33 -6.84 -11.50 8.30
CA GLN A 33 -7.25 -11.52 6.90
C GLN A 33 -8.76 -11.70 6.83
N CYS A 34 -9.47 -10.69 6.35
CA CYS A 34 -10.94 -10.64 6.40
C CYS A 34 -11.52 -10.06 5.09
N TYR A 35 -11.05 -10.56 3.94
CA TYR A 35 -11.56 -10.09 2.67
C TYR A 35 -13.06 -10.31 2.53
N SER A 36 -13.76 -9.30 2.05
CA SER A 36 -15.16 -9.39 1.67
C SER A 36 -15.39 -8.68 0.34
N SER A 37 -16.07 -9.32 -0.58
CA SER A 37 -16.53 -8.71 -1.84
C SER A 37 -17.75 -7.81 -1.64
N GLU A 38 -18.40 -7.89 -0.49
CA GLU A 38 -19.62 -7.15 -0.13
C GLU A 38 -19.35 -6.28 1.11
N ARG A 39 -18.37 -5.42 1.03
CA ARG A 39 -17.90 -4.54 2.11
C ARG A 39 -17.37 -5.35 3.29
N TYR A 40 -18.14 -5.49 4.37
CA TYR A 40 -17.74 -6.19 5.61
C TYR A 40 -18.55 -7.45 5.86
N ASP A 41 -19.43 -7.82 4.93
CA ASP A 41 -20.27 -8.99 5.06
C ASP A 41 -19.51 -10.26 4.66
N THR A 42 -19.79 -11.36 5.33
CA THR A 42 -19.18 -12.67 5.07
C THR A 42 -17.67 -12.67 4.85
N PRO A 43 -16.88 -12.13 5.81
CA PRO A 43 -15.43 -12.06 5.68
C PRO A 43 -14.80 -13.46 5.60
N ARG A 44 -13.76 -13.58 4.79
CA ARG A 44 -13.01 -14.83 4.60
C ARG A 44 -11.51 -14.59 4.52
N PRO A 45 -10.67 -15.57 4.85
CA PRO A 45 -9.24 -15.47 4.68
C PRO A 45 -8.86 -15.24 3.21
N VAL A 46 -7.80 -14.47 2.99
CA VAL A 46 -7.18 -14.35 1.66
C VAL A 46 -6.34 -15.59 1.39
N ILE A 47 -6.57 -16.23 0.27
CA ILE A 47 -5.84 -17.43 -0.18
C ILE A 47 -5.23 -17.18 -1.55
N THR A 48 -4.17 -17.93 -1.87
CA THR A 48 -3.50 -17.86 -3.18
C THR A 48 -4.48 -18.21 -4.31
N GLY A 49 -4.43 -17.44 -5.40
CA GLY A 49 -5.31 -17.59 -6.56
C GLY A 49 -6.69 -16.95 -6.40
N MET A 50 -6.96 -16.31 -5.25
CA MET A 50 -8.22 -15.63 -5.02
C MET A 50 -8.23 -14.28 -5.75
N PHE A 51 -9.33 -13.98 -6.44
CA PHE A 51 -9.58 -12.63 -6.96
C PHE A 51 -10.02 -11.71 -5.82
N VAL A 52 -9.40 -10.53 -5.72
CA VAL A 52 -9.78 -9.48 -4.76
C VAL A 52 -10.23 -8.24 -5.51
N GLN A 53 -11.41 -7.78 -5.17
CA GLN A 53 -12.01 -6.62 -5.80
C GLN A 53 -11.44 -5.33 -5.22
N ARG A 54 -11.14 -4.36 -6.08
CA ARG A 54 -10.65 -3.04 -5.69
C ARG A 54 -11.62 -2.34 -4.73
N GLY A 55 -11.06 -1.72 -3.69
CA GLY A 55 -11.82 -0.93 -2.72
C GLY A 55 -12.59 -1.75 -1.68
N GLN A 56 -12.46 -3.06 -1.69
CA GLN A 56 -13.05 -3.93 -0.69
C GLN A 56 -12.10 -4.21 0.47
N PRO A 57 -12.62 -4.45 1.69
CA PRO A 57 -11.81 -4.77 2.86
C PRO A 57 -10.99 -6.04 2.62
N LYS A 58 -9.70 -6.01 2.99
CA LYS A 58 -8.80 -7.15 2.92
C LYS A 58 -8.34 -7.61 4.29
N SER A 59 -7.93 -6.66 5.11
CA SER A 59 -7.30 -6.93 6.41
C SER A 59 -7.83 -6.01 7.50
N LEU A 60 -7.82 -6.51 8.72
CA LEU A 60 -8.15 -5.76 9.93
C LEU A 60 -6.95 -5.77 10.86
N TYR A 61 -6.49 -4.61 11.27
CA TYR A 61 -5.40 -4.44 12.23
C TYR A 61 -5.95 -4.28 13.64
N ARG A 62 -5.42 -5.04 14.62
CA ARG A 62 -5.84 -5.04 16.03
C ARG A 62 -4.64 -5.04 16.97
N PRO A 63 -4.65 -4.21 18.00
CA PRO A 63 -4.90 -2.77 18.00
C PRO A 63 -3.66 -2.01 17.54
N GLY A 64 -3.76 -0.71 17.39
CA GLY A 64 -2.63 0.19 17.31
C GLY A 64 -2.22 0.62 15.93
N SER A 65 -1.00 1.12 15.82
CA SER A 65 -0.44 1.61 14.55
C SER A 65 -0.07 0.47 13.63
N SER A 66 -0.39 0.63 12.37
CA SER A 66 -0.03 -0.27 11.29
C SER A 66 0.76 0.47 10.22
N VAL A 67 1.55 -0.27 9.47
CA VAL A 67 2.30 0.20 8.31
C VAL A 67 2.07 -0.76 7.17
N ASP A 68 1.73 -0.25 6.01
CA ASP A 68 1.70 -0.99 4.77
C ASP A 68 2.86 -0.56 3.88
N VAL A 69 3.71 -1.49 3.49
CA VAL A 69 4.77 -1.27 2.51
C VAL A 69 4.31 -1.83 1.18
N LEU A 70 4.21 -0.97 0.19
CA LEU A 70 3.90 -1.36 -1.18
C LEU A 70 5.18 -1.34 -2.02
N MET A 71 5.52 -2.46 -2.63
CA MET A 71 6.64 -2.58 -3.55
C MET A 71 6.12 -2.89 -4.95
N PHE A 72 6.54 -2.08 -5.91
CA PHE A 72 6.16 -2.20 -7.31
C PHE A 72 7.34 -2.71 -8.14
N GLN A 73 7.07 -3.37 -9.23
CA GLN A 73 8.08 -3.71 -10.22
C GLN A 73 8.64 -2.41 -10.84
N THR A 74 9.91 -2.46 -11.21
CA THR A 74 10.61 -1.32 -11.81
C THR A 74 9.86 -0.80 -13.05
N ASN A 75 9.76 0.53 -13.18
CA ASN A 75 9.12 1.24 -14.30
C ASN A 75 7.62 0.98 -14.48
N ARG A 76 6.97 0.29 -13.55
CA ARG A 76 5.52 0.00 -13.67
C ARG A 76 4.63 1.11 -13.12
N VAL A 77 5.16 1.95 -12.22
CA VAL A 77 4.44 3.07 -11.63
C VAL A 77 5.25 4.35 -11.65
N GLN A 78 4.55 5.47 -11.76
CA GLN A 78 5.08 6.82 -11.53
C GLN A 78 4.33 7.42 -10.34
N PHE A 79 5.05 7.73 -9.27
CA PHE A 79 4.47 8.38 -8.10
C PHE A 79 4.05 9.82 -8.42
N CYS A 80 3.02 10.31 -7.72
CA CYS A 80 2.54 11.67 -7.87
C CYS A 80 3.61 12.69 -7.48
N ASP A 81 3.65 13.80 -8.20
CA ASP A 81 4.70 14.83 -8.07
C ASP A 81 4.73 15.45 -6.68
N ASP A 82 3.58 15.61 -6.02
CA ASP A 82 3.49 16.12 -4.65
C ASP A 82 4.19 15.20 -3.64
N ILE A 83 4.03 13.89 -3.76
CA ILE A 83 4.70 12.90 -2.90
C ILE A 83 6.21 12.99 -3.11
N LEU A 84 6.67 13.05 -4.36
CA LEU A 84 8.09 13.15 -4.69
C LEU A 84 8.70 14.48 -4.22
N ALA A 85 8.00 15.59 -4.42
CA ALA A 85 8.46 16.92 -4.01
C ALA A 85 8.52 17.05 -2.48
N ASN A 86 7.52 16.53 -1.78
CA ASN A 86 7.43 16.60 -0.33
C ASN A 86 8.52 15.81 0.39
N GLN A 87 9.03 14.73 -0.20
CA GLN A 87 10.08 13.90 0.42
C GLN A 87 11.27 14.71 0.93
N HIS A 88 11.64 15.77 0.22
CA HIS A 88 12.82 16.60 0.52
C HIS A 88 12.46 18.03 0.90
N HIS A 89 11.27 18.25 1.45
CA HIS A 89 10.79 19.57 1.79
C HIS A 89 11.64 20.22 2.88
N ALA A 90 12.32 21.34 2.56
CA ALA A 90 13.33 21.96 3.42
C ALA A 90 12.79 22.47 4.76
N ASN A 91 11.52 22.88 4.80
CA ASN A 91 10.88 23.48 5.98
C ASN A 91 10.06 22.49 6.82
N ALA A 92 10.03 21.21 6.44
CA ALA A 92 9.32 20.18 7.17
C ALA A 92 10.32 19.20 7.83
N ARG A 93 9.89 18.57 8.92
CA ARG A 93 10.68 17.57 9.64
C ARG A 93 9.84 16.33 9.87
N SER A 94 10.36 15.20 9.38
CA SER A 94 9.78 13.91 9.67
C SER A 94 9.93 13.53 11.16
N ARG A 95 8.90 12.91 11.72
CA ARG A 95 8.97 12.27 13.03
C ARG A 95 9.61 10.89 12.97
N PHE A 96 9.59 10.25 11.81
CA PHE A 96 9.91 8.84 11.64
C PHE A 96 11.31 8.59 11.04
N SER A 97 11.76 9.44 10.12
CA SER A 97 13.02 9.23 9.37
C SER A 97 14.26 9.83 10.02
N ARG A 98 14.15 10.40 11.21
CA ARG A 98 15.23 11.10 11.91
C ARG A 98 16.50 10.28 12.15
N GLY A 99 16.38 8.95 12.16
CA GLY A 99 17.48 8.02 12.43
C GLY A 99 18.22 7.50 11.21
N PHE A 100 17.79 7.82 9.98
CA PHE A 100 18.32 7.20 8.76
C PHE A 100 19.32 8.08 7.97
N GLY A 101 19.87 9.12 8.58
CA GLY A 101 20.88 9.99 7.96
C GLY A 101 20.38 10.87 6.81
N ARG A 102 19.18 10.65 6.29
CA ARG A 102 18.49 11.51 5.33
C ARG A 102 17.09 11.79 5.86
N GLN A 103 16.73 13.04 5.90
CA GLN A 103 15.37 13.43 6.29
C GLN A 103 14.47 13.25 5.08
N LEU A 104 13.62 12.23 5.12
CA LEU A 104 12.49 12.06 4.20
C LEU A 104 11.23 12.52 4.91
N VAL A 105 10.44 13.36 4.26
CA VAL A 105 9.21 13.93 4.81
C VAL A 105 8.01 13.16 4.25
N GLU A 106 7.07 12.88 5.12
CA GLU A 106 5.82 12.21 4.78
C GLU A 106 4.86 13.16 4.06
N THR A 107 4.05 12.61 3.17
CA THR A 107 2.89 13.30 2.59
C THR A 107 1.63 12.73 3.18
N GLU A 108 0.75 13.58 3.72
CA GLU A 108 -0.59 13.16 4.12
C GLU A 108 -1.41 12.81 2.89
N VAL A 109 -1.93 11.59 2.85
CA VAL A 109 -2.72 11.08 1.73
C VAL A 109 -4.13 10.76 2.20
N GLN A 110 -5.11 11.34 1.52
CA GLN A 110 -6.52 11.05 1.78
C GLN A 110 -6.88 9.64 1.28
N VAL A 111 -7.82 9.00 1.95
CA VAL A 111 -8.37 7.72 1.50
C VAL A 111 -8.89 7.85 0.07
N ARG A 112 -8.50 6.92 -0.80
CA ARG A 112 -8.82 6.90 -2.24
C ARG A 112 -8.17 8.01 -3.08
N ALA A 113 -7.26 8.79 -2.53
CA ALA A 113 -6.44 9.69 -3.35
C ALA A 113 -5.44 8.88 -4.18
N THR A 114 -5.13 9.41 -5.36
CA THR A 114 -4.09 8.81 -6.21
C THR A 114 -2.73 9.03 -5.59
N ILE A 115 -1.95 7.98 -5.45
CA ILE A 115 -0.56 8.04 -4.96
C ILE A 115 0.45 7.80 -6.08
N ALA A 116 0.03 7.08 -7.12
CA ALA A 116 0.84 6.78 -8.29
C ALA A 116 -0.07 6.48 -9.48
N MET A 117 0.47 6.63 -10.67
CA MET A 117 -0.17 6.24 -11.93
C MET A 117 0.63 5.13 -12.58
N LYS A 118 0.03 4.45 -13.56
CA LYS A 118 0.74 3.50 -14.41
C LYS A 118 1.90 4.24 -15.09
N GLY A 119 3.11 3.72 -14.95
CA GLY A 119 4.29 4.22 -15.65
C GLY A 119 4.15 4.03 -17.16
N ALA A 120 4.83 4.88 -17.95
CA ALA A 120 5.01 4.60 -19.35
C ALA A 120 5.82 3.30 -19.46
N CYS A 121 5.26 2.25 -20.07
CA CYS A 121 6.05 1.10 -20.48
C CYS A 121 6.93 1.61 -21.64
N ASP A 122 8.23 1.67 -21.44
CA ASP A 122 9.16 1.67 -22.57
C ASP A 122 9.03 0.27 -23.19
N ASP A 123 8.45 0.22 -24.40
CA ASP A 123 8.38 -0.98 -25.23
C ASP A 123 9.80 -1.39 -25.71
#